data_a12937a22685b563e3a990cfc9132da1
#
_entry.id   a12937a22685b563e3a990cfc9132da1
#
_cell.length_a   1.000
_cell.length_b   1.000
_cell.length_c   1.000
_cell.angle_alpha   90.00
_cell.angle_beta   90.00
_cell.angle_gamma   90.00
#
_symmetry.space_group_name_H-M   'P 1'
#
loop_
_entity.id
_entity.type
_entity.pdbx_description
1 polymer ?
#
loop_
_entity_poly.entity_id
_entity_poly.type
_entity_poly.pdbx_seq_one_letter_code
_entity_poly.pdbx_strand_id
1 'polypeptide(L)'
;MKLDLITNKAEKQGEVNPNDEFYTPNYAIEPLLKHLKPNSKIWCPFDTNESNFVKLLKKEGHNVSNSHISEGFDFFDTDKEKCKSFDYIISNPPYSIKAEVFQKLFELERPFAMLVGVVGLFESKKRFEMFRDNKIEVMYFDKRISYFKSYDDQKPSLNPPFSSVFLCSNVLENVIVFENVLKK
;
A
#
# COMPACT_ATOMS: atom_id res chain seq x y z
N MET A 1 -19.74 -20.29 13.36
CA MET A 1 -18.54 -20.61 12.56
C MET A 1 -17.96 -19.43 11.74
N LYS A 2 -18.63 -18.27 11.62
CA LYS A 2 -18.07 -17.06 10.98
C LYS A 2 -17.44 -16.06 11.99
N LEU A 3 -17.86 -16.10 13.24
CA LEU A 3 -17.34 -15.17 14.26
C LEU A 3 -15.90 -15.52 14.69
N ASP A 4 -15.57 -16.82 14.79
CA ASP A 4 -14.24 -17.26 15.23
C ASP A 4 -13.13 -16.99 14.21
N LEU A 5 -13.48 -16.84 12.93
CA LEU A 5 -12.53 -16.47 11.88
C LEU A 5 -12.20 -14.97 11.88
N ILE A 6 -13.13 -14.13 12.37
CA ILE A 6 -12.93 -12.67 12.47
C ILE A 6 -12.07 -12.35 13.69
N THR A 7 -12.34 -12.98 14.83
CA THR A 7 -11.54 -12.82 16.06
C THR A 7 -10.10 -13.29 15.88
N ASN A 8 -9.89 -14.45 15.26
CA ASN A 8 -8.54 -14.93 14.93
C ASN A 8 -7.76 -14.07 13.93
N LYS A 9 -8.45 -13.25 13.10
CA LYS A 9 -7.81 -12.30 12.17
C LYS A 9 -7.42 -11.00 12.87
N ALA A 10 -8.28 -10.48 13.75
CA ALA A 10 -7.98 -9.28 14.54
C ALA A 10 -6.82 -9.52 15.51
N GLU A 11 -6.76 -10.70 16.16
CA GLU A 11 -5.65 -11.08 17.02
C GLU A 11 -4.32 -11.21 16.25
N LYS A 12 -4.36 -11.68 14.98
CA LYS A 12 -3.17 -11.71 14.11
C LYS A 12 -2.72 -10.35 13.60
N GLN A 13 -3.62 -9.37 13.51
CA GLN A 13 -3.27 -8.00 13.12
C GLN A 13 -2.67 -7.20 14.29
N GLY A 14 -2.99 -7.53 15.53
CA GLY A 14 -2.39 -6.93 16.72
C GLY A 14 -0.96 -7.41 17.02
N GLU A 15 -0.60 -8.59 16.54
CA GLU A 15 0.79 -9.06 16.55
C GLU A 15 1.44 -8.62 15.22
N VAL A 16 1.92 -7.37 15.19
CA VAL A 16 2.80 -6.89 14.12
C VAL A 16 3.99 -7.84 14.08
N ASN A 17 4.06 -8.67 13.04
CA ASN A 17 5.23 -9.49 12.81
C ASN A 17 6.39 -8.51 12.55
N PRO A 18 7.44 -8.44 13.38
CA PRO A 18 8.55 -7.52 13.21
C PRO A 18 9.21 -7.60 11.82
N ASN A 19 8.96 -8.69 11.10
CA ASN A 19 9.43 -8.91 9.73
C ASN A 19 8.49 -8.35 8.64
N ASP A 20 7.31 -7.85 8.99
CA ASP A 20 6.34 -7.28 8.04
C ASP A 20 6.39 -5.73 7.97
N GLU A 21 7.16 -5.08 8.85
CA GLU A 21 7.34 -3.63 8.83
C GLU A 21 8.48 -3.22 7.89
N PHE A 22 8.11 -2.75 6.73
CA PHE A 22 9.02 -2.20 5.74
C PHE A 22 8.80 -0.70 5.61
N TYR A 23 9.68 0.10 6.17
CA TYR A 23 9.63 1.57 6.09
C TYR A 23 10.13 2.02 4.72
N THR A 24 9.25 2.65 3.96
CA THR A 24 9.45 2.94 2.54
C THR A 24 10.29 4.19 2.32
N PRO A 25 11.36 4.16 1.52
CA PRO A 25 12.13 5.35 1.15
C PRO A 25 11.38 6.23 0.14
N ASN A 26 11.63 7.55 0.18
CA ASN A 26 11.00 8.52 -0.72
C ASN A 26 11.15 8.16 -2.20
N TYR A 27 12.35 7.71 -2.62
CA TYR A 27 12.61 7.37 -4.03
C TYR A 27 11.72 6.26 -4.58
N ALA A 28 11.11 5.42 -3.71
CA ALA A 28 10.17 4.40 -4.13
C ALA A 28 8.76 4.96 -4.35
N ILE A 29 8.44 6.10 -3.74
CA ILE A 29 7.14 6.78 -3.84
C ILE A 29 7.15 7.80 -4.97
N GLU A 30 8.27 8.50 -5.18
CA GLU A 30 8.44 9.57 -6.17
C GLU A 30 7.89 9.24 -7.56
N PRO A 31 8.11 8.02 -8.14
CA PRO A 31 7.59 7.69 -9.46
C PRO A 31 6.05 7.70 -9.56
N LEU A 32 5.35 7.49 -8.43
CA LEU A 32 3.89 7.49 -8.41
C LEU A 32 3.30 8.90 -8.56
N LEU A 33 4.02 9.94 -8.10
CA LEU A 33 3.51 11.31 -8.00
C LEU A 33 2.98 11.87 -9.32
N LYS A 34 3.64 11.60 -10.43
CA LYS A 34 3.22 12.08 -11.77
C LYS A 34 1.92 11.47 -12.28
N HIS A 35 1.46 10.38 -11.68
CA HIS A 35 0.20 9.71 -12.00
C HIS A 35 -0.97 10.17 -11.13
N LEU A 36 -0.72 11.02 -10.13
CA LEU A 36 -1.74 11.55 -9.23
C LEU A 36 -2.24 12.91 -9.74
N LYS A 37 -3.54 13.16 -9.60
CA LYS A 37 -4.09 14.47 -9.87
C LYS A 37 -3.60 15.47 -8.82
N PRO A 38 -3.25 16.71 -9.19
CA PRO A 38 -2.85 17.73 -8.22
C PRO A 38 -3.91 17.98 -7.14
N ASN A 39 -3.47 18.34 -5.94
CA ASN A 39 -4.33 18.67 -4.79
C ASN A 39 -5.37 17.59 -4.41
N SER A 40 -5.07 16.32 -4.67
CA SER A 40 -5.95 15.20 -4.34
C SER A 40 -6.08 14.97 -2.85
N LYS A 41 -7.23 14.44 -2.44
CA LYS A 41 -7.45 13.89 -1.10
C LYS A 41 -7.01 12.43 -1.07
N ILE A 42 -5.99 12.14 -0.29
CA ILE A 42 -5.36 10.81 -0.24
C ILE A 42 -5.49 10.23 1.16
N TRP A 43 -5.86 8.96 1.23
CA TRP A 43 -5.83 8.21 2.47
C TRP A 43 -4.70 7.18 2.46
N CYS A 44 -3.89 7.19 3.53
CA CYS A 44 -2.81 6.24 3.78
C CYS A 44 -3.18 5.34 4.98
N PRO A 45 -3.88 4.21 4.77
CA PRO A 45 -4.51 3.45 5.85
C PRO A 45 -3.56 2.58 6.69
N PHE A 46 -2.31 2.43 6.27
CA PHE A 46 -1.29 1.63 6.97
C PHE A 46 -0.09 2.48 7.39
N ASP A 47 -0.28 3.79 7.54
CA ASP A 47 0.79 4.74 7.75
C ASP A 47 0.52 5.63 8.97
N THR A 48 1.56 5.88 9.77
CA THR A 48 1.57 6.92 10.81
C THR A 48 1.98 8.27 10.22
N ASN A 49 1.90 9.33 11.01
CA ASN A 49 2.38 10.66 10.60
C ASN A 49 3.88 10.70 10.27
N GLU A 50 4.66 9.74 10.75
CA GLU A 50 6.10 9.64 10.49
C GLU A 50 6.42 8.99 9.15
N SER A 51 5.45 8.34 8.52
CA SER A 51 5.63 7.66 7.24
C SER A 51 6.07 8.61 6.13
N ASN A 52 7.00 8.14 5.30
CA ASN A 52 7.43 8.86 4.11
C ASN A 52 6.31 9.01 3.07
N PHE A 53 5.32 8.10 3.01
CA PHE A 53 4.12 8.29 2.20
C PHE A 53 3.39 9.56 2.61
N VAL A 54 3.10 9.70 3.90
CA VAL A 54 2.36 10.85 4.44
C VAL A 54 3.14 12.14 4.25
N LYS A 55 4.44 12.14 4.62
CA LYS A 55 5.30 13.33 4.53
C LYS A 55 5.51 13.78 3.08
N LEU A 56 5.80 12.85 2.17
CA LEU A 56 6.07 13.21 0.76
C LEU A 56 4.80 13.69 0.07
N LEU A 57 3.68 12.97 0.20
CA LEU A 57 2.43 13.38 -0.43
C LEU A 57 1.92 14.74 0.07
N LYS A 58 2.07 15.04 1.38
CA LYS A 58 1.78 16.39 1.93
C LYS A 58 2.70 17.45 1.32
N LYS A 59 4.01 17.15 1.21
CA LYS A 59 5.00 18.07 0.61
C LYS A 59 4.67 18.39 -0.85
N GLU A 60 4.15 17.43 -1.60
CA GLU A 60 3.73 17.59 -3.00
C GLU A 60 2.33 18.24 -3.14
N GLY A 61 1.75 18.74 -2.05
CA GLY A 61 0.54 19.55 -2.06
C GLY A 61 -0.77 18.75 -1.99
N HIS A 62 -0.73 17.48 -1.66
CA HIS A 62 -1.94 16.68 -1.47
C HIS A 62 -2.52 16.85 -0.06
N ASN A 63 -3.84 16.70 0.07
CA ASN A 63 -4.53 16.64 1.34
C ASN A 63 -4.53 15.19 1.84
N VAL A 64 -3.62 14.87 2.77
CA VAL A 64 -3.36 13.49 3.22
C VAL A 64 -3.93 13.24 4.60
N SER A 65 -4.80 12.23 4.69
CA SER A 65 -5.21 11.58 5.93
C SER A 65 -4.47 10.26 6.09
N ASN A 66 -4.08 9.91 7.28
CA ASN A 66 -3.46 8.63 7.59
C ASN A 66 -4.15 7.96 8.76
N SER A 67 -3.98 6.65 8.86
CA SER A 67 -4.43 5.84 9.98
C SER A 67 -3.58 4.59 10.09
N HIS A 68 -3.45 4.06 11.30
CA HIS A 68 -2.66 2.88 11.57
C HIS A 68 -3.28 2.06 12.70
N ILE A 69 -3.08 0.73 12.67
CA ILE A 69 -3.64 -0.17 13.69
C ILE A 69 -3.11 0.15 15.10
N SER A 70 -1.87 0.62 15.22
CA SER A 70 -1.30 1.07 16.51
C SER A 70 -2.00 2.30 17.09
N GLU A 71 -2.75 3.04 16.30
CA GLU A 71 -3.55 4.20 16.68
C GLU A 71 -5.03 3.83 16.91
N GLY A 72 -5.34 2.52 16.95
CA GLY A 72 -6.68 1.99 17.18
C GLY A 72 -7.59 1.99 15.96
N PHE A 73 -7.05 2.15 14.75
CA PHE A 73 -7.84 2.12 13.53
C PHE A 73 -7.57 0.82 12.75
N ASP A 74 -8.61 0.01 12.58
CA ASP A 74 -8.56 -1.15 11.69
C ASP A 74 -9.05 -0.78 10.28
N PHE A 75 -8.19 -0.98 9.28
CA PHE A 75 -8.52 -0.78 7.87
C PHE A 75 -9.78 -1.56 7.44
N PHE A 76 -9.99 -2.75 7.99
CA PHE A 76 -11.13 -3.60 7.62
C PHE A 76 -12.48 -3.11 8.14
N ASP A 77 -12.49 -2.24 9.16
CA ASP A 77 -13.71 -1.59 9.69
C ASP A 77 -14.18 -0.41 8.84
N THR A 78 -13.45 -0.07 7.78
CA THR A 78 -13.81 0.99 6.85
C THR A 78 -14.81 0.48 5.83
N ASP A 79 -15.77 1.31 5.45
CA ASP A 79 -16.71 1.05 4.38
C ASP A 79 -16.57 2.06 3.22
N LYS A 80 -17.32 1.81 2.14
CA LYS A 80 -17.32 2.63 0.94
C LYS A 80 -17.74 4.08 1.20
N GLU A 81 -18.70 4.31 2.11
CA GLU A 81 -19.21 5.65 2.42
C GLU A 81 -18.13 6.49 3.13
N LYS A 82 -17.41 5.89 4.09
CA LYS A 82 -16.27 6.56 4.76
C LYS A 82 -15.15 6.94 3.79
N CYS A 83 -14.94 6.12 2.74
CA CYS A 83 -13.92 6.38 1.72
C CYS A 83 -14.35 7.32 0.59
N LYS A 84 -15.61 7.69 0.50
CA LYS A 84 -16.19 8.45 -0.62
C LYS A 84 -15.52 9.80 -0.87
N SER A 85 -14.98 10.43 0.17
CA SER A 85 -14.32 11.73 0.07
C SER A 85 -12.88 11.67 -0.43
N PHE A 86 -12.27 10.49 -0.52
CA PHE A 86 -10.88 10.33 -0.96
C PHE A 86 -10.82 10.08 -2.48
N ASP A 87 -9.85 10.72 -3.11
CA ASP A 87 -9.54 10.51 -4.53
C ASP A 87 -8.70 9.24 -4.72
N TYR A 88 -7.80 8.95 -3.76
CA TYR A 88 -6.89 7.80 -3.79
C TYR A 88 -6.70 7.17 -2.41
N ILE A 89 -6.43 5.86 -2.41
CA ILE A 89 -5.92 5.11 -1.25
C ILE A 89 -4.50 4.65 -1.59
N ILE A 90 -3.49 5.15 -0.87
CA ILE A 90 -2.07 4.92 -1.21
C ILE A 90 -1.31 4.53 0.05
N SER A 91 -0.63 3.36 0.05
CA SER A 91 0.12 2.89 1.23
C SER A 91 1.04 1.71 0.89
N ASN A 92 1.77 1.25 1.90
CA ASN A 92 2.49 -0.03 1.92
C ASN A 92 1.81 -0.95 2.94
N PRO A 93 0.93 -1.88 2.53
CA PRO A 93 0.19 -2.72 3.45
C PRO A 93 1.07 -3.85 4.01
N PRO A 94 0.68 -4.46 5.16
CA PRO A 94 1.32 -5.68 5.66
C PRO A 94 1.27 -6.80 4.62
N TYR A 95 2.43 -7.42 4.32
CA TYR A 95 2.54 -8.38 3.23
C TYR A 95 1.87 -9.73 3.52
N SER A 96 1.73 -10.10 4.78
CA SER A 96 1.08 -11.35 5.22
C SER A 96 -0.41 -11.41 4.90
N ILE A 97 -1.09 -10.26 4.86
CA ILE A 97 -2.55 -10.13 4.65
C ILE A 97 -2.92 -9.45 3.33
N LYS A 98 -2.00 -9.39 2.37
CA LYS A 98 -2.21 -8.65 1.11
C LYS A 98 -3.45 -9.09 0.32
N ALA A 99 -3.83 -10.37 0.38
CA ALA A 99 -5.03 -10.84 -0.32
C ALA A 99 -6.33 -10.26 0.25
N GLU A 100 -6.41 -10.16 1.58
CA GLU A 100 -7.53 -9.57 2.30
C GLU A 100 -7.58 -8.05 2.05
N VAL A 101 -6.42 -7.40 2.06
CA VAL A 101 -6.30 -5.96 1.75
C VAL A 101 -6.80 -5.66 0.36
N PHE A 102 -6.36 -6.38 -0.67
CA PHE A 102 -6.84 -6.15 -2.05
C PHE A 102 -8.33 -6.44 -2.21
N GLN A 103 -8.84 -7.50 -1.58
CA GLN A 103 -10.27 -7.76 -1.58
C GLN A 103 -11.05 -6.55 -1.03
N LYS A 104 -10.61 -6.02 0.12
CA LYS A 104 -11.23 -4.84 0.74
C LYS A 104 -11.10 -3.59 -0.14
N LEU A 105 -9.94 -3.34 -0.74
CA LEU A 105 -9.72 -2.20 -1.63
C LEU A 105 -10.68 -2.20 -2.83
N PHE A 106 -10.93 -3.36 -3.45
CA PHE A 106 -11.93 -3.46 -4.52
C PHE A 106 -13.35 -3.23 -4.03
N GLU A 107 -13.70 -3.68 -2.80
CA GLU A 107 -15.00 -3.40 -2.18
C GLU A 107 -15.22 -1.91 -1.90
N LEU A 108 -14.14 -1.16 -1.57
CA LEU A 108 -14.20 0.28 -1.34
C LEU A 108 -14.40 1.10 -2.61
N GLU A 109 -14.16 0.53 -3.80
CA GLU A 109 -14.35 1.14 -5.11
C GLU A 109 -13.66 2.52 -5.24
N ARG A 110 -12.49 2.68 -4.65
CA ARG A 110 -11.65 3.87 -4.80
C ARG A 110 -10.40 3.56 -5.60
N PRO A 111 -9.89 4.52 -6.39
CA PRO A 111 -8.55 4.38 -6.97
C PRO A 111 -7.52 4.10 -5.89
N PHE A 112 -6.65 3.11 -6.10
CA PHE A 112 -5.62 2.79 -5.12
C PHE A 112 -4.27 2.48 -5.74
N ALA A 113 -3.20 2.68 -4.98
CA ALA A 113 -1.84 2.27 -5.29
C ALA A 113 -1.16 1.69 -4.05
N MET A 114 -0.91 0.38 -4.04
CA MET A 114 -0.29 -0.33 -2.92
C MET A 114 1.10 -0.80 -3.30
N LEU A 115 2.11 -0.38 -2.54
CA LEU A 115 3.48 -0.86 -2.69
C LEU A 115 3.60 -2.24 -2.07
N VAL A 116 3.86 -3.27 -2.86
CA VAL A 116 3.88 -4.66 -2.39
C VAL A 116 5.03 -5.45 -3.02
N GLY A 117 5.47 -6.50 -2.31
CA GLY A 117 6.40 -7.48 -2.87
C GLY A 117 5.73 -8.34 -3.95
N VAL A 118 6.45 -8.59 -5.04
CA VAL A 118 5.96 -9.41 -6.18
C VAL A 118 5.79 -10.87 -5.79
N VAL A 119 6.64 -11.39 -4.88
CA VAL A 119 6.58 -12.80 -4.45
C VAL A 119 5.22 -13.14 -3.88
N GLY A 120 4.63 -14.20 -4.39
CA GLY A 120 3.31 -14.67 -4.01
C GLY A 120 2.14 -13.77 -4.45
N LEU A 121 2.38 -12.65 -5.14
CA LEU A 121 1.31 -11.72 -5.52
C LEU A 121 0.31 -12.36 -6.47
N PHE A 122 0.79 -13.12 -7.46
CA PHE A 122 -0.03 -13.76 -8.50
C PHE A 122 -0.17 -15.29 -8.33
N GLU A 123 0.29 -15.87 -7.22
CA GLU A 123 0.45 -17.33 -7.05
C GLU A 123 -0.72 -18.01 -6.35
N SER A 124 -1.89 -17.36 -6.20
CA SER A 124 -3.04 -18.00 -5.57
C SER A 124 -4.27 -17.91 -6.43
N LYS A 125 -5.07 -19.00 -6.48
CA LYS A 125 -6.34 -19.04 -7.20
C LYS A 125 -7.26 -17.89 -6.78
N LYS A 126 -7.37 -17.61 -5.49
CA LYS A 126 -8.19 -16.51 -4.97
C LYS A 126 -7.77 -15.15 -5.56
N ARG A 127 -6.45 -14.85 -5.58
CA ARG A 127 -5.94 -13.60 -6.15
C ARG A 127 -6.05 -13.58 -7.67
N PHE A 128 -5.84 -14.72 -8.34
CA PHE A 128 -6.05 -14.83 -9.78
C PHE A 128 -7.50 -14.44 -10.16
N GLU A 129 -8.50 -15.02 -9.50
CA GLU A 129 -9.91 -14.70 -9.75
C GLU A 129 -10.20 -13.22 -9.46
N MET A 130 -9.74 -12.72 -8.33
CA MET A 130 -9.93 -11.33 -7.93
C MET A 130 -9.30 -10.34 -8.94
N PHE A 131 -8.09 -10.60 -9.42
CA PHE A 131 -7.40 -9.71 -10.36
C PHE A 131 -7.93 -9.85 -11.80
N ARG A 132 -8.41 -11.03 -12.20
CA ARG A 132 -9.12 -11.24 -13.48
C ARG A 132 -10.41 -10.42 -13.55
N ASP A 133 -11.15 -10.37 -12.45
CA ASP A 133 -12.50 -9.80 -12.40
C ASP A 133 -12.50 -8.29 -12.06
N ASN A 134 -11.32 -7.71 -11.78
CA ASN A 134 -11.15 -6.30 -11.48
C ASN A 134 -10.06 -5.67 -12.35
N LYS A 135 -10.14 -4.34 -12.53
CA LYS A 135 -9.10 -3.59 -13.22
C LYS A 135 -7.87 -3.48 -12.32
N ILE A 136 -6.74 -3.98 -12.78
CA ILE A 136 -5.44 -3.81 -12.13
C ILE A 136 -4.44 -3.18 -13.08
N GLU A 137 -3.50 -2.45 -12.52
CA GLU A 137 -2.36 -1.83 -13.17
C GLU A 137 -1.10 -2.09 -12.33
N VAL A 138 0.05 -2.23 -12.98
CA VAL A 138 1.30 -2.54 -12.28
C VAL A 138 2.39 -1.54 -12.67
N MET A 139 3.01 -0.90 -11.69
CA MET A 139 4.21 -0.10 -11.89
C MET A 139 5.43 -0.89 -11.42
N TYR A 140 6.30 -1.23 -12.35
CA TYR A 140 7.55 -1.92 -12.12
C TYR A 140 8.71 -0.94 -11.99
N PHE A 141 9.64 -1.23 -11.07
CA PHE A 141 10.87 -0.48 -10.88
C PHE A 141 12.06 -1.17 -11.54
N ASP A 142 13.01 -0.38 -12.05
CA ASP A 142 14.27 -0.86 -12.62
C ASP A 142 15.20 -1.52 -11.59
N LYS A 143 14.96 -1.27 -10.27
CA LYS A 143 15.78 -1.77 -9.16
C LYS A 143 14.92 -2.22 -8.00
N ARG A 144 15.46 -3.12 -7.16
CA ARG A 144 14.86 -3.49 -5.89
C ARG A 144 14.84 -2.30 -4.94
N ILE A 145 13.76 -2.16 -4.19
CA ILE A 145 13.64 -1.16 -3.13
C ILE A 145 14.43 -1.61 -1.91
N SER A 146 15.25 -0.71 -1.36
CA SER A 146 15.95 -0.92 -0.08
C SER A 146 15.19 -0.20 1.02
N TYR A 147 14.52 -0.98 1.86
CA TYR A 147 13.69 -0.45 2.93
C TYR A 147 14.50 -0.07 4.16
N PHE A 148 13.90 0.73 5.04
CA PHE A 148 14.44 1.09 6.34
C PHE A 148 13.90 0.18 7.45
N LYS A 149 14.56 0.17 8.61
CA LYS A 149 14.07 -0.47 9.85
C LYS A 149 13.28 0.50 10.72
N SER A 150 13.51 1.81 10.56
CA SER A 150 12.78 2.86 11.22
C SER A 150 12.87 4.15 10.41
N TYR A 151 11.94 5.08 10.61
CA TYR A 151 12.01 6.41 10.00
C TYR A 151 13.02 7.34 10.69
N ASP A 152 13.45 7.02 11.91
CA ASP A 152 14.44 7.83 12.65
C ASP A 152 15.83 7.72 12.02
N ASP A 153 16.22 6.56 11.55
CA ASP A 153 17.56 6.32 10.99
C ASP A 153 17.61 6.40 9.45
N GLN A 154 16.53 6.21 8.75
CA GLN A 154 16.39 6.23 7.26
C GLN A 154 17.59 5.63 6.48
N LYS A 155 18.34 4.71 7.10
CA LYS A 155 19.43 3.98 6.45
C LYS A 155 18.90 2.73 5.79
N PRO A 156 19.19 2.52 4.49
CA PRO A 156 18.84 1.28 3.82
C PRO A 156 19.45 0.09 4.56
N SER A 157 18.60 -0.70 5.19
CA SER A 157 19.06 -1.83 6.02
C SER A 157 18.38 -3.14 5.64
N LEU A 158 17.26 -3.06 4.94
CA LEU A 158 16.50 -4.22 4.51
C LEU A 158 16.50 -4.30 2.98
N ASN A 159 17.23 -5.28 2.45
CA ASN A 159 17.20 -5.62 1.03
C ASN A 159 16.43 -6.94 0.88
N PRO A 160 15.10 -6.91 0.80
CA PRO A 160 14.33 -8.13 0.66
C PRO A 160 14.73 -8.89 -0.61
N PRO A 161 14.66 -10.23 -0.62
CA PRO A 161 15.06 -11.05 -1.77
C PRO A 161 14.08 -10.96 -2.95
N PHE A 162 13.08 -10.08 -2.88
CA PHE A 162 12.06 -9.87 -3.89
C PHE A 162 12.06 -8.44 -4.44
N SER A 163 11.53 -8.28 -5.64
CA SER A 163 11.21 -6.97 -6.20
C SER A 163 9.88 -6.47 -5.62
N SER A 164 9.77 -5.14 -5.51
CA SER A 164 8.51 -4.49 -5.15
C SER A 164 7.91 -3.82 -6.38
N VAL A 165 6.58 -3.68 -6.39
CA VAL A 165 5.80 -2.99 -7.41
C VAL A 165 4.72 -2.17 -6.73
N PHE A 166 4.23 -1.13 -7.40
CA PHE A 166 2.88 -0.67 -7.06
C PHE A 166 1.87 -1.52 -7.81
N LEU A 167 0.97 -2.17 -7.08
CA LEU A 167 -0.27 -2.71 -7.62
C LEU A 167 -1.35 -1.65 -7.45
N CYS A 168 -1.90 -1.23 -8.58
CA CYS A 168 -2.83 -0.11 -8.68
C CYS A 168 -4.18 -0.53 -9.24
N SER A 169 -5.17 0.32 -9.07
CA SER A 169 -6.44 0.29 -9.78
C SER A 169 -6.92 1.71 -10.02
N ASN A 170 -7.19 2.06 -11.29
CA ASN A 170 -7.62 3.39 -11.74
C ASN A 170 -6.67 4.54 -11.36
N VAL A 171 -5.36 4.30 -11.37
CA VAL A 171 -4.31 5.29 -11.09
C VAL A 171 -3.41 5.50 -12.30
N LEU A 172 -2.98 4.42 -12.95
CA LEU A 172 -2.02 4.48 -14.05
C LEU A 172 -2.73 4.58 -15.41
N GLU A 173 -2.09 5.23 -16.38
CA GLU A 173 -2.64 5.31 -17.75
C GLU A 173 -2.58 3.98 -18.49
N ASN A 174 -1.56 3.16 -18.21
CA ASN A 174 -1.34 1.87 -18.84
C ASN A 174 -1.40 0.73 -17.82
N VAL A 175 -1.76 -0.47 -18.29
CA VAL A 175 -1.84 -1.68 -17.45
C VAL A 175 -0.49 -2.03 -16.82
N ILE A 176 0.61 -1.79 -17.55
CA ILE A 176 1.97 -1.95 -17.04
C ILE A 176 2.76 -0.68 -17.34
N VAL A 177 3.42 -0.16 -16.33
CA VAL A 177 4.29 1.00 -16.38
C VAL A 177 5.66 0.62 -15.83
N PHE A 178 6.74 1.04 -16.49
CA PHE A 178 8.11 0.82 -16.04
C PHE A 178 8.72 2.15 -15.59
N GLU A 179 9.28 2.18 -14.39
CA GLU A 179 9.82 3.39 -13.78
C GLU A 179 11.26 3.18 -13.29
N ASN A 180 12.08 4.19 -13.53
CA ASN A 180 13.42 4.24 -12.97
C ASN A 180 13.38 4.86 -11.58
N VAL A 181 14.04 4.22 -10.61
CA VAL A 181 14.17 4.76 -9.26
C VAL A 181 15.58 5.29 -9.03
N LEU A 182 15.68 6.53 -8.57
CA LEU A 182 16.95 7.19 -8.26
C LEU A 182 17.23 7.00 -6.76
N LYS A 183 18.00 5.95 -6.43
CA LYS A 183 18.53 5.79 -5.07
C LYS A 183 19.53 6.93 -4.82
N LYS A 184 19.13 7.90 -4.01
CA LYS A 184 20.00 8.97 -3.52
C LYS A 184 20.75 8.50 -2.29
#